data_8d94b8e169804e9e3b4bfafa28274e93
#
_entry.id   8d94b8e169804e9e3b4bfafa28274e93
#
_cell.length_a   1.000
_cell.length_b   1.000
_cell.length_c   1.000
_cell.angle_alpha   90.00
_cell.angle_beta   90.00
_cell.angle_gamma   90.00
#
_symmetry.space_group_name_H-M   'P 1'
#
loop_
_entity.id
_entity.type
_entity.pdbx_description
1 polymer ?
#
loop_
_entity_poly.entity_id
_entity_poly.type
_entity_poly.pdbx_seq_one_letter_code
_entity_poly.pdbx_strand_id
1 'polypeptide(L)'
;KSSKNDITFIPAFTGLGAPYWKSDTRGTIYGITRDTSKGDIVKAALKSICFQTKDLLESLKLDLGDQMEEGMTMRVDGGMSNNNWMMQFLADILNIKVERPTSHETTVMGAAYLAGLRVGFFSSLRDIEDLWKSDRVFVPSMDADERQLMYANWKKTVNNLIGL
;
A
#
# COMPACT_ATOMS: atom_id res chain seq x y z
N LYS A 1 5.83 22.58 -6.81
CA LYS A 1 7.14 22.87 -6.19
C LYS A 1 7.57 21.53 -5.58
N SER A 2 8.51 20.82 -6.22
CA SER A 2 9.19 19.68 -5.63
C SER A 2 9.67 20.06 -4.23
N SER A 3 9.28 19.31 -3.19
CA SER A 3 9.74 19.60 -1.84
C SER A 3 11.27 19.44 -1.85
N LYS A 4 11.98 20.39 -1.30
CA LYS A 4 13.46 20.49 -1.32
C LYS A 4 14.20 19.27 -0.74
N ASN A 5 13.50 18.27 -0.17
CA ASN A 5 14.03 17.10 0.51
C ASN A 5 13.22 15.84 0.21
N ASP A 6 13.14 15.43 -1.07
CA ASP A 6 12.52 14.15 -1.42
C ASP A 6 13.54 13.02 -1.18
N ILE A 7 13.54 12.50 0.05
CA ILE A 7 14.28 11.29 0.38
C ILE A 7 13.45 10.05 0.06
N THR A 8 14.10 8.99 -0.38
CA THR A 8 13.47 7.69 -0.63
C THR A 8 13.96 6.68 0.40
N PHE A 9 13.03 6.03 1.10
CA PHE A 9 13.31 4.96 2.04
C PHE A 9 12.93 3.63 1.40
N ILE A 10 13.87 2.68 1.27
CA ILE A 10 13.63 1.33 0.75
C ILE A 10 13.78 0.34 1.91
N PRO A 11 12.67 -0.25 2.43
CA PRO A 11 12.69 -1.11 3.62
C PRO A 11 13.07 -2.56 3.30
N ALA A 12 14.16 -2.78 2.58
CA ALA A 12 14.66 -4.11 2.23
C ALA A 12 15.43 -4.76 3.40
N PHE A 13 14.80 -4.89 4.58
CA PHE A 13 15.47 -5.39 5.78
C PHE A 13 15.96 -6.85 5.66
N THR A 14 15.20 -7.65 4.94
CA THR A 14 15.51 -9.06 4.62
C THR A 14 15.55 -9.31 3.11
N GLY A 15 15.83 -8.26 2.34
CA GLY A 15 15.74 -8.26 0.88
C GLY A 15 14.45 -7.63 0.37
N LEU A 16 14.30 -7.59 -0.95
CA LEU A 16 13.07 -7.19 -1.64
C LEU A 16 12.34 -8.45 -2.12
N GLY A 17 11.10 -8.61 -1.69
CA GLY A 17 10.17 -9.61 -2.20
C GLY A 17 9.61 -9.26 -3.58
N ALA A 18 8.40 -9.72 -3.86
CA ALA A 18 7.69 -9.38 -5.09
C ALA A 18 7.57 -7.86 -5.29
N PRO A 19 7.68 -7.37 -6.53
CA PRO A 19 7.96 -8.10 -7.76
C PRO A 19 9.47 -8.28 -8.05
N TYR A 20 10.36 -7.80 -7.18
CA TYR A 20 11.80 -7.69 -7.47
C TYR A 20 12.59 -8.98 -7.21
N TRP A 21 12.23 -9.74 -6.18
CA TRP A 21 12.87 -10.99 -5.76
C TRP A 21 14.38 -10.89 -5.58
N LYS A 22 14.86 -9.87 -4.83
CA LYS A 22 16.27 -9.61 -4.54
C LYS A 22 16.55 -9.80 -3.05
N SER A 23 16.97 -11.00 -2.66
CA SER A 23 17.21 -11.41 -1.27
C SER A 23 18.47 -10.77 -0.65
N ASP A 24 19.42 -10.35 -1.46
CA ASP A 24 20.70 -9.76 -1.08
C ASP A 24 20.64 -8.22 -0.91
N THR A 25 19.55 -7.58 -1.37
CA THR A 25 19.33 -6.14 -1.17
C THR A 25 19.12 -5.83 0.32
N ARG A 26 19.56 -4.66 0.75
CA ARG A 26 19.41 -4.17 2.15
C ARG A 26 18.71 -2.83 2.19
N GLY A 27 18.07 -2.58 3.34
CA GLY A 27 17.37 -1.33 3.61
C GLY A 27 18.26 -0.11 3.37
N THR A 28 17.74 0.89 2.66
CA THR A 28 18.50 2.04 2.21
C THR A 28 17.69 3.32 2.33
N ILE A 29 18.34 4.41 2.73
CA ILE A 29 17.77 5.77 2.68
C ILE A 29 18.59 6.57 1.67
N TYR A 30 17.93 7.01 0.61
CA TYR A 30 18.56 7.75 -0.48
C TYR A 30 18.14 9.22 -0.45
N GLY A 31 19.08 10.14 -0.80
CA GLY A 31 18.78 11.56 -0.94
C GLY A 31 18.84 12.37 0.35
N ILE A 32 19.52 11.87 1.40
CA ILE A 32 19.75 12.60 2.65
C ILE A 32 20.65 13.82 2.38
N THR A 33 20.25 14.97 2.92
CA THR A 33 20.99 16.23 2.90
C THR A 33 21.16 16.78 4.33
N ARG A 34 21.89 17.89 4.48
CA ARG A 34 22.02 18.58 5.78
C ARG A 34 20.68 19.06 6.35
N ASP A 35 19.72 19.35 5.48
CA ASP A 35 18.40 19.87 5.86
C ASP A 35 17.39 18.76 6.13
N THR A 36 17.78 17.49 5.97
CA THR A 36 16.88 16.34 6.20
C THR A 36 16.54 16.22 7.68
N SER A 37 15.26 16.32 7.99
CA SER A 37 14.73 16.17 9.35
C SER A 37 14.33 14.73 9.67
N LYS A 38 14.14 14.44 10.97
CA LYS A 38 13.57 13.15 11.41
C LYS A 38 12.17 12.92 10.82
N GLY A 39 11.38 13.99 10.66
CA GLY A 39 10.05 13.94 10.06
C GLY A 39 10.08 13.50 8.60
N ASP A 40 11.07 13.96 7.83
CA ASP A 40 11.25 13.56 6.43
C ASP A 40 11.55 12.06 6.32
N ILE A 41 12.39 11.52 7.22
CA ILE A 41 12.70 10.08 7.26
C ILE A 41 11.46 9.26 7.59
N VAL A 42 10.70 9.66 8.61
CA VAL A 42 9.43 8.97 8.98
C VAL A 42 8.43 9.03 7.84
N LYS A 43 8.27 10.18 7.20
CA LYS A 43 7.38 10.36 6.06
C LYS A 43 7.79 9.48 4.88
N ALA A 44 9.09 9.39 4.58
CA ALA A 44 9.61 8.53 3.53
C ALA A 44 9.38 7.03 3.84
N ALA A 45 9.53 6.62 5.10
CA ALA A 45 9.24 5.26 5.53
C ALA A 45 7.75 4.91 5.35
N LEU A 46 6.82 5.81 5.70
CA LEU A 46 5.38 5.61 5.45
C LEU A 46 5.06 5.55 3.95
N LYS A 47 5.64 6.45 3.15
CA LYS A 47 5.48 6.46 1.69
C LYS A 47 5.99 5.17 1.05
N SER A 48 7.08 4.60 1.56
CA SER A 48 7.69 3.40 0.98
C SER A 48 6.75 2.20 0.95
N ILE A 49 5.91 2.04 1.96
CA ILE A 49 4.91 0.97 2.02
C ILE A 49 3.86 1.16 0.92
N CYS A 50 3.43 2.40 0.71
CA CYS A 50 2.47 2.72 -0.35
C CYS A 50 3.06 2.50 -1.76
N PHE A 51 4.35 2.81 -1.95
CA PHE A 51 5.04 2.55 -3.21
C PHE A 51 5.22 1.04 -3.47
N GLN A 52 5.59 0.26 -2.45
CA GLN A 52 5.67 -1.20 -2.58
C GLN A 52 4.30 -1.81 -2.90
N THR A 53 3.22 -1.29 -2.29
CA THR A 53 1.85 -1.71 -2.63
C THR A 53 1.53 -1.39 -4.10
N LYS A 54 1.98 -0.22 -4.60
CA LYS A 54 1.81 0.12 -6.01
C LYS A 54 2.62 -0.81 -6.92
N ASP A 55 3.86 -1.16 -6.56
CA ASP A 55 4.66 -2.13 -7.33
C ASP A 55 3.93 -3.47 -7.48
N LEU A 56 3.31 -3.96 -6.39
CA LEU A 56 2.50 -5.18 -6.43
C LEU A 56 1.26 -5.03 -7.29
N LEU A 57 0.55 -3.91 -7.18
CA LEU A 57 -0.64 -3.64 -7.98
C LEU A 57 -0.30 -3.57 -9.48
N GLU A 58 0.79 -2.91 -9.85
CA GLU A 58 1.22 -2.84 -11.25
C GLU A 58 1.60 -4.24 -11.79
N SER A 59 2.24 -5.08 -10.97
CA SER A 59 2.52 -6.47 -11.36
C SER A 59 1.24 -7.29 -11.52
N LEU A 60 0.27 -7.15 -10.61
CA LEU A 60 -1.03 -7.80 -10.74
C LEU A 60 -1.78 -7.37 -12.01
N LYS A 61 -1.71 -6.09 -12.37
CA LYS A 61 -2.30 -5.60 -13.62
C LYS A 61 -1.68 -6.26 -14.85
N LEU A 62 -0.35 -6.46 -14.84
CA LEU A 62 0.33 -7.15 -15.94
C LEU A 62 -0.09 -8.62 -16.04
N ASP A 63 -0.26 -9.30 -14.89
CA ASP A 63 -0.62 -10.71 -14.85
C ASP A 63 -2.09 -10.95 -15.21
N LEU A 64 -3.00 -10.09 -14.75
CA LEU A 64 -4.46 -10.24 -14.92
C LEU A 64 -4.98 -9.58 -16.20
N GLY A 65 -4.27 -8.59 -16.75
CA GLY A 65 -4.69 -7.86 -17.96
C GLY A 65 -6.10 -7.30 -17.83
N ASP A 66 -6.94 -7.61 -18.82
CA ASP A 66 -8.33 -7.13 -18.89
C ASP A 66 -9.28 -7.72 -17.82
N GLN A 67 -8.80 -8.66 -17.00
CA GLN A 67 -9.59 -9.22 -15.89
C GLN A 67 -9.66 -8.28 -14.67
N MET A 68 -8.87 -7.21 -14.65
CA MET A 68 -8.98 -6.19 -13.61
C MET A 68 -10.16 -5.26 -13.89
N GLU A 69 -11.11 -5.25 -12.98
CA GLU A 69 -12.28 -4.38 -13.07
C GLU A 69 -11.90 -2.90 -12.95
N GLU A 70 -12.50 -2.07 -13.82
CA GLU A 70 -12.46 -0.62 -13.66
C GLU A 70 -13.21 -0.22 -12.36
N GLY A 71 -12.64 0.71 -11.59
CA GLY A 71 -13.28 1.19 -10.35
C GLY A 71 -13.04 0.32 -9.12
N MET A 72 -12.06 -0.57 -9.18
CA MET A 72 -11.64 -1.39 -8.03
C MET A 72 -11.45 -0.55 -6.77
N THR A 73 -11.86 -1.10 -5.63
CA THR A 73 -11.60 -0.53 -4.30
C THR A 73 -10.65 -1.45 -3.54
N MET A 74 -9.60 -0.86 -2.97
CA MET A 74 -8.69 -1.60 -2.09
C MET A 74 -9.19 -1.55 -0.66
N ARG A 75 -9.44 -2.69 -0.06
CA ARG A 75 -9.73 -2.83 1.36
C ARG A 75 -8.44 -3.03 2.13
N VAL A 76 -8.28 -2.29 3.22
CA VAL A 76 -7.08 -2.29 4.07
C VAL A 76 -7.44 -2.59 5.51
N ASP A 77 -6.53 -3.25 6.23
CA ASP A 77 -6.69 -3.54 7.65
C ASP A 77 -5.35 -3.46 8.41
N GLY A 78 -5.39 -3.81 9.70
CA GLY A 78 -4.22 -3.79 10.56
C GLY A 78 -3.89 -2.41 11.12
N GLY A 79 -2.94 -2.37 12.06
CA GLY A 79 -2.63 -1.18 12.85
C GLY A 79 -2.22 0.06 12.04
N MET A 80 -1.56 -0.14 10.89
CA MET A 80 -1.11 0.97 10.04
C MET A 80 -2.26 1.66 9.31
N SER A 81 -3.39 0.98 9.08
CA SER A 81 -4.58 1.55 8.45
C SER A 81 -5.21 2.69 9.27
N ASN A 82 -4.88 2.79 10.57
CA ASN A 82 -5.30 3.90 11.43
C ASN A 82 -4.66 5.25 11.07
N ASN A 83 -3.56 5.25 10.32
CA ASN A 83 -2.92 6.48 9.89
C ASN A 83 -3.64 7.08 8.67
N ASN A 84 -4.51 8.06 8.91
CA ASN A 84 -5.30 8.70 7.85
C ASN A 84 -4.44 9.34 6.75
N TRP A 85 -3.28 9.92 7.11
CA TRP A 85 -2.38 10.51 6.12
C TRP A 85 -1.82 9.43 5.19
N MET A 86 -1.38 8.31 5.75
CA MET A 86 -0.87 7.19 4.96
C MET A 86 -1.95 6.58 4.07
N MET A 87 -3.18 6.42 4.57
CA MET A 87 -4.30 5.88 3.78
C MET A 87 -4.69 6.82 2.63
N GLN A 88 -4.69 8.13 2.86
CA GLN A 88 -4.90 9.09 1.78
C GLN A 88 -3.77 9.02 0.75
N PHE A 89 -2.50 8.98 1.20
CA PHE A 89 -1.37 8.84 0.28
C PHE A 89 -1.41 7.52 -0.49
N LEU A 90 -1.86 6.43 0.14
CA LEU A 90 -2.07 5.14 -0.53
C LEU A 90 -3.12 5.27 -1.65
N ALA A 91 -4.29 5.85 -1.37
CA ALA A 91 -5.32 6.09 -2.38
C ALA A 91 -4.79 6.94 -3.54
N ASP A 92 -4.05 8.00 -3.22
CA ASP A 92 -3.47 8.93 -4.19
C ASP A 92 -2.46 8.22 -5.10
N ILE A 93 -1.51 7.46 -4.54
CA ILE A 93 -0.44 6.83 -5.33
C ILE A 93 -0.93 5.65 -6.15
N LEU A 94 -1.91 4.90 -5.64
CA LEU A 94 -2.55 3.80 -6.37
C LEU A 94 -3.53 4.28 -7.43
N ASN A 95 -4.10 5.49 -7.25
CA ASN A 95 -5.20 6.05 -8.03
C ASN A 95 -6.47 5.19 -7.99
N ILE A 96 -6.76 4.61 -6.82
CA ILE A 96 -7.98 3.84 -6.56
C ILE A 96 -8.52 4.21 -5.18
N LYS A 97 -9.81 3.93 -4.95
CA LYS A 97 -10.40 4.10 -3.61
C LYS A 97 -9.76 3.14 -2.62
N VAL A 98 -9.48 3.63 -1.41
CA VAL A 98 -9.02 2.81 -0.30
C VAL A 98 -10.08 2.84 0.79
N GLU A 99 -10.52 1.68 1.23
CA GLU A 99 -11.60 1.53 2.20
C GLU A 99 -11.07 0.83 3.45
N ARG A 100 -11.28 1.49 4.60
CA ARG A 100 -10.92 0.96 5.91
C ARG A 100 -12.16 0.43 6.63
N PRO A 101 -12.13 -0.80 7.20
CA PRO A 101 -13.23 -1.34 7.98
C PRO A 101 -13.33 -0.70 9.36
N THR A 102 -14.51 -0.81 9.98
CA THR A 102 -14.72 -0.42 11.38
C THR A 102 -13.96 -1.30 12.38
N SER A 103 -13.73 -2.57 12.02
CA SER A 103 -12.93 -3.50 12.83
C SER A 103 -11.55 -3.69 12.20
N HIS A 104 -10.50 -3.52 12.99
CA HIS A 104 -9.12 -3.73 12.56
C HIS A 104 -8.61 -5.17 12.80
N GLU A 105 -9.45 -6.02 13.39
CA GLU A 105 -9.14 -7.41 13.73
C GLU A 105 -9.69 -8.38 12.67
N THR A 106 -9.47 -8.07 11.38
CA THR A 106 -10.06 -8.83 10.27
C THR A 106 -9.58 -10.27 10.22
N THR A 107 -8.36 -10.56 10.65
CA THR A 107 -7.83 -11.94 10.73
C THR A 107 -8.61 -12.79 11.74
N VAL A 108 -8.86 -12.26 12.94
CA VAL A 108 -9.65 -12.96 13.98
C VAL A 108 -11.10 -13.11 13.51
N MET A 109 -11.66 -12.05 12.92
CA MET A 109 -13.02 -12.09 12.36
C MET A 109 -13.14 -13.13 11.25
N GLY A 110 -12.16 -13.21 10.35
CA GLY A 110 -12.13 -14.23 9.30
C GLY A 110 -12.16 -15.65 9.83
N ALA A 111 -11.35 -15.95 10.84
CA ALA A 111 -11.37 -17.25 11.51
C ALA A 111 -12.74 -17.55 12.16
N ALA A 112 -13.34 -16.56 12.84
CA ALA A 112 -14.67 -16.69 13.44
C ALA A 112 -15.75 -16.90 12.39
N TYR A 113 -15.70 -16.22 11.25
CA TYR A 113 -16.63 -16.39 10.14
C TYR A 113 -16.58 -17.80 9.54
N LEU A 114 -15.36 -18.32 9.31
CA LEU A 114 -15.19 -19.67 8.80
C LEU A 114 -15.72 -20.74 9.78
N ALA A 115 -15.45 -20.55 11.08
CA ALA A 115 -16.02 -21.43 12.11
C ALA A 115 -17.56 -21.34 12.13
N GLY A 116 -18.13 -20.14 12.04
CA GLY A 116 -19.56 -19.89 11.99
C GLY A 116 -20.24 -20.55 10.78
N LEU A 117 -19.61 -20.50 9.60
CA LEU A 117 -20.07 -21.21 8.41
C LEU A 117 -20.07 -22.74 8.66
N ARG A 118 -19.00 -23.27 9.27
CA ARG A 118 -18.87 -24.72 9.50
C ARG A 118 -19.96 -25.27 10.46
N VAL A 119 -20.35 -24.49 11.46
CA VAL A 119 -21.37 -24.91 12.43
C VAL A 119 -22.79 -24.46 12.06
N GLY A 120 -22.97 -23.83 10.90
CA GLY A 120 -24.28 -23.38 10.42
C GLY A 120 -24.81 -22.11 11.08
N PHE A 121 -23.96 -21.34 11.75
CA PHE A 121 -24.32 -20.02 12.28
C PHE A 121 -24.54 -19.01 11.13
N PHE A 122 -23.71 -19.06 10.10
CA PHE A 122 -23.91 -18.38 8.82
C PHE A 122 -24.34 -19.40 7.77
N SER A 123 -25.33 -19.06 6.97
CA SER A 123 -25.87 -19.93 5.92
C SER A 123 -25.05 -19.86 4.63
N SER A 124 -24.35 -18.75 4.41
CA SER A 124 -23.59 -18.47 3.18
C SER A 124 -22.47 -17.47 3.42
N LEU A 125 -21.53 -17.37 2.44
CA LEU A 125 -20.54 -16.31 2.39
C LEU A 125 -21.18 -14.92 2.28
N ARG A 126 -22.37 -14.82 1.67
CA ARG A 126 -23.08 -13.57 1.51
C ARG A 126 -23.53 -12.98 2.86
N ASP A 127 -23.95 -13.83 3.79
CA ASP A 127 -24.32 -13.41 5.15
C ASP A 127 -23.13 -12.74 5.85
N ILE A 128 -21.91 -13.19 5.55
CA ILE A 128 -20.67 -12.62 6.08
C ILE A 128 -20.30 -11.31 5.35
N GLU A 129 -20.50 -11.27 4.04
CA GLU A 129 -20.25 -10.07 3.23
C GLU A 129 -21.12 -8.89 3.69
N ASP A 130 -22.36 -9.15 4.07
CA ASP A 130 -23.29 -8.15 4.59
C ASP A 130 -22.89 -7.59 5.97
N LEU A 131 -21.97 -8.25 6.68
CA LEU A 131 -21.40 -7.76 7.93
C LEU A 131 -20.29 -6.74 7.74
N TRP A 132 -19.77 -6.59 6.51
CA TRP A 132 -18.76 -5.60 6.21
C TRP A 132 -19.28 -4.19 6.44
N LYS A 133 -18.56 -3.43 7.26
CA LYS A 133 -18.87 -2.01 7.52
C LYS A 133 -17.63 -1.17 7.31
N SER A 134 -17.75 -0.17 6.47
CA SER A 134 -16.70 0.82 6.24
C SER A 134 -16.69 1.86 7.37
N ASP A 135 -15.51 2.13 7.93
CA ASP A 135 -15.26 3.27 8.79
C ASP A 135 -14.98 4.53 7.94
N ARG A 136 -14.13 4.38 6.94
CA ARG A 136 -13.73 5.50 6.11
C ARG A 136 -13.30 5.05 4.72
N VAL A 137 -13.66 5.88 3.74
CA VAL A 137 -13.21 5.77 2.34
C VAL A 137 -12.29 6.94 2.02
N PHE A 138 -11.12 6.62 1.46
CA PHE A 138 -10.16 7.59 0.96
C PHE A 138 -10.22 7.58 -0.56
N VAL A 139 -10.48 8.76 -1.14
CA VAL A 139 -10.61 8.92 -2.60
C VAL A 139 -9.36 9.61 -3.11
N PRO A 140 -8.79 9.17 -4.25
CA PRO A 140 -7.64 9.83 -4.86
C PRO A 140 -7.90 11.33 -5.09
N SER A 141 -6.93 12.16 -4.73
CA SER A 141 -6.98 13.61 -4.86
C SER A 141 -5.69 14.22 -5.43
N MET A 142 -4.62 13.44 -5.50
CA MET A 142 -3.33 13.86 -6.03
C MET A 142 -3.37 14.04 -7.55
N ASP A 143 -2.72 15.10 -8.03
CA ASP A 143 -2.54 15.33 -9.46
C ASP A 143 -1.81 14.17 -10.15
N ALA A 144 -2.17 13.91 -11.41
CA ALA A 144 -1.62 12.78 -12.17
C ALA A 144 -0.12 12.91 -12.42
N ASP A 145 0.35 14.12 -12.74
CA ASP A 145 1.77 14.38 -13.04
C ASP A 145 2.60 14.25 -11.76
N GLU A 146 2.10 14.76 -10.62
CA GLU A 146 2.75 14.61 -9.31
C GLU A 146 2.86 13.12 -8.94
N ARG A 147 1.79 12.35 -9.09
CA ARG A 147 1.76 10.91 -8.84
C ARG A 147 2.78 10.15 -9.69
N GLN A 148 2.81 10.45 -10.99
CA GLN A 148 3.74 9.83 -11.93
C GLN A 148 5.20 10.15 -11.57
N LEU A 149 5.51 11.41 -11.27
CA LEU A 149 6.84 11.84 -10.89
C LEU A 149 7.32 11.14 -9.62
N MET A 150 6.48 11.08 -8.58
CA MET A 150 6.83 10.42 -7.33
C MET A 150 7.11 8.92 -7.53
N TYR A 151 6.27 8.25 -8.30
CA TYR A 151 6.45 6.82 -8.55
C TYR A 151 7.67 6.55 -9.46
N ALA A 152 7.93 7.38 -10.46
CA ALA A 152 9.12 7.27 -11.29
C ALA A 152 10.41 7.42 -10.48
N ASN A 153 10.44 8.37 -9.52
CA ASN A 153 11.58 8.54 -8.61
C ASN A 153 11.78 7.31 -7.71
N TRP A 154 10.69 6.73 -7.19
CA TRP A 154 10.72 5.47 -6.45
C TRP A 154 11.34 4.36 -7.30
N LYS A 155 10.79 4.09 -8.47
CA LYS A 155 11.27 3.04 -9.41
C LYS A 155 12.74 3.23 -9.76
N LYS A 156 13.14 4.45 -10.07
CA LYS A 156 14.55 4.78 -10.37
C LYS A 156 15.46 4.42 -9.20
N THR A 157 15.05 4.77 -7.96
CA THR A 157 15.88 4.49 -6.78
C THR A 157 15.98 3.00 -6.50
N VAL A 158 14.88 2.26 -6.63
CA VAL A 158 14.87 0.80 -6.47
C VAL A 158 15.74 0.15 -7.55
N ASN A 159 15.57 0.52 -8.82
CA ASN A 159 16.34 -0.04 -9.93
C ASN A 159 17.85 0.19 -9.75
N ASN A 160 18.25 1.39 -9.35
CA ASN A 160 19.65 1.69 -9.05
C ASN A 160 20.21 0.80 -7.91
N LEU A 161 19.40 0.53 -6.89
CA LEU A 161 19.78 -0.29 -5.75
C LEU A 161 19.99 -1.76 -6.13
N ILE A 162 19.18 -2.28 -7.06
CA ILE A 162 19.23 -3.67 -7.50
C ILE A 162 20.04 -3.91 -8.76
N GLY A 163 20.67 -2.86 -9.30
CA GLY A 163 21.57 -2.95 -10.46
C GLY A 163 20.85 -3.11 -11.81
N LEU A 164 19.65 -2.53 -11.94
CA LEU A 164 18.87 -2.50 -13.19
C LEU A 164 18.88 -1.12 -13.84
#